data_1d9a712317cf7808f3ab6cef8b9c58fb
#
_entry.id   1d9a712317cf7808f3ab6cef8b9c58fb
#
_cell.length_a   1.000
_cell.length_b   1.000
_cell.length_c   1.000
_cell.angle_alpha   90.00
_cell.angle_beta   90.00
_cell.angle_gamma   90.00
#
_symmetry.space_group_name_H-M   'P 1'
#
loop_
_entity.id
_entity.type
_entity.pdbx_description
1 polymer ?
#
loop_
_entity_poly.entity_id
_entity_poly.type
_entity_poly.pdbx_seq_one_letter_code
_entity_poly.pdbx_strand_id
1 'polypeptide(L)'
;MKFFSREISDETLVSGIKKRWIASNCGLILDSKRIFHPVWRVDSTLFEDFLSGIERRSGLSLGRRLAHASSESEEWISIISNNSFPKGRNPKRWKKTRLDWLERGIGNFELLDDDGETRFVIKYPINGPLCSGIFTSNWEKATGKRHRFRWNHNNVESLILMISEDNMEIPQPSSIPIPWFYEKPIISQSEDVDFWDSLEVESNKFWSIMGKRFAMINQDVILRFESYFLPYLEEIHEVQRGSYNWAGVDKKRSQLWTIFSETIREIFYNQKHHVLISENTDWANVSRRHLERQGLGKIDSVSSIDEFGGIEISFSSCYHPAIFAGIMSGCWERANGRSVKCNFSFGKNSNTIRLVSMNEISLD
;
A
#
# COMPACT_ATOMS: atom_id res chain seq x y z
N MET A 1 2.81 -41.13 -12.75
CA MET A 1 1.46 -40.54 -12.70
C MET A 1 1.63 -39.03 -12.53
N LYS A 2 1.50 -38.22 -13.60
CA LYS A 2 1.60 -36.76 -13.54
C LYS A 2 0.36 -36.24 -12.85
N PHE A 3 0.45 -35.89 -11.57
CA PHE A 3 -0.58 -35.11 -10.90
C PHE A 3 -0.53 -33.69 -11.47
N PHE A 4 -1.37 -33.40 -12.45
CA PHE A 4 -1.67 -32.03 -12.84
C PHE A 4 -2.28 -31.34 -11.61
N SER A 5 -1.55 -30.39 -11.01
CA SER A 5 -2.20 -29.41 -10.15
C SER A 5 -3.20 -28.68 -11.05
N ARG A 6 -4.52 -28.85 -10.83
CA ARG A 6 -5.51 -28.05 -11.57
C ARG A 6 -5.14 -26.58 -11.40
N GLU A 7 -4.74 -25.95 -12.48
CA GLU A 7 -4.52 -24.52 -12.55
C GLU A 7 -5.80 -23.80 -12.13
N ILE A 8 -5.64 -22.66 -11.47
CA ILE A 8 -6.78 -21.81 -11.12
C ILE A 8 -7.23 -21.19 -12.44
N SER A 9 -8.52 -21.36 -12.78
CA SER A 9 -9.05 -20.77 -14.02
C SER A 9 -9.15 -19.25 -13.88
N ASP A 10 -8.95 -18.54 -14.99
CA ASP A 10 -9.01 -17.08 -15.04
C ASP A 10 -10.39 -16.56 -14.60
N GLU A 11 -11.47 -17.23 -14.96
CA GLU A 11 -12.83 -16.93 -14.52
C GLU A 11 -12.97 -17.00 -12.98
N THR A 12 -12.39 -18.02 -12.36
CA THR A 12 -12.37 -18.17 -10.90
C THR A 12 -11.62 -17.01 -10.25
N LEU A 13 -10.48 -16.62 -10.82
CA LEU A 13 -9.68 -15.52 -10.31
C LEU A 13 -10.37 -14.17 -10.48
N VAL A 14 -10.94 -13.88 -11.65
CA VAL A 14 -11.72 -12.65 -11.89
C VAL A 14 -12.90 -12.55 -10.93
N SER A 15 -13.68 -13.63 -10.78
CA SER A 15 -14.80 -13.66 -9.82
C SER A 15 -14.33 -13.49 -8.38
N GLY A 16 -13.19 -14.10 -8.01
CA GLY A 16 -12.58 -13.98 -6.69
C GLY A 16 -12.16 -12.55 -6.39
N ILE A 17 -11.48 -11.88 -7.32
CA ILE A 17 -11.04 -10.48 -7.19
C ILE A 17 -12.24 -9.56 -6.98
N LYS A 18 -13.26 -9.64 -7.87
CA LYS A 18 -14.45 -8.78 -7.81
C LYS A 18 -15.25 -8.94 -6.50
N LYS A 19 -15.31 -10.16 -5.94
CA LYS A 19 -16.03 -10.44 -4.70
C LYS A 19 -15.26 -10.08 -3.43
N ARG A 20 -13.93 -10.10 -3.51
CA ARG A 20 -13.06 -9.90 -2.35
C ARG A 20 -12.91 -8.45 -1.96
N TRP A 21 -12.68 -7.59 -2.94
CA TRP A 21 -12.31 -6.21 -2.74
C TRP A 21 -13.54 -5.31 -2.80
N ILE A 22 -13.94 -4.79 -1.65
CA ILE A 22 -15.20 -4.08 -1.46
C ILE A 22 -14.92 -2.59 -1.23
N ALA A 23 -15.60 -1.73 -1.96
CA ALA A 23 -15.54 -0.30 -1.73
C ALA A 23 -16.30 0.09 -0.45
N SER A 24 -15.78 1.07 0.28
CA SER A 24 -16.44 1.67 1.44
C SER A 24 -17.00 3.06 1.13
N ASN A 25 -17.87 3.55 2.02
CA ASN A 25 -18.45 4.89 1.95
C ASN A 25 -17.41 6.03 2.05
N CYS A 26 -16.25 5.76 2.66
CA CYS A 26 -15.15 6.73 2.84
C CYS A 26 -14.02 6.57 1.81
N GLY A 27 -14.24 5.85 0.70
CA GLY A 27 -13.27 5.71 -0.39
C GLY A 27 -12.11 4.75 -0.10
N LEU A 28 -12.22 3.93 0.94
CA LEU A 28 -11.28 2.83 1.20
C LEU A 28 -11.73 1.56 0.47
N ILE A 29 -10.77 0.73 0.06
CA ILE A 29 -11.02 -0.64 -0.39
C ILE A 29 -10.78 -1.58 0.78
N LEU A 30 -11.69 -2.50 1.00
CA LEU A 30 -11.69 -3.42 2.12
C LEU A 30 -11.52 -4.87 1.66
N ASP A 31 -10.68 -5.64 2.36
CA ASP A 31 -10.51 -7.07 2.13
C ASP A 31 -11.56 -7.89 2.87
N SER A 32 -12.60 -8.36 2.18
CA SER A 32 -13.67 -9.15 2.78
C SER A 32 -13.22 -10.51 3.34
N LYS A 33 -12.06 -11.02 2.88
CA LYS A 33 -11.45 -12.26 3.40
C LYS A 33 -10.58 -12.04 4.64
N ARG A 34 -10.30 -10.78 5.02
CA ARG A 34 -9.38 -10.39 6.09
C ARG A 34 -9.98 -9.33 7.01
N ILE A 35 -11.16 -9.60 7.55
CA ILE A 35 -11.90 -8.75 8.52
C ILE A 35 -12.08 -7.30 8.01
N PHE A 36 -12.32 -7.15 6.72
CA PHE A 36 -12.48 -5.84 6.08
C PHE A 36 -11.31 -4.88 6.33
N HIS A 37 -10.09 -5.43 6.36
CA HIS A 37 -8.88 -4.61 6.50
C HIS A 37 -8.70 -3.72 5.29
N PRO A 38 -8.35 -2.43 5.46
CA PRO A 38 -8.10 -1.52 4.35
C PRO A 38 -6.89 -1.96 3.52
N VAL A 39 -7.01 -1.77 2.21
CA VAL A 39 -5.93 -2.07 1.26
C VAL A 39 -5.74 -0.93 0.27
N TRP A 40 -4.50 -0.73 -0.15
CA TRP A 40 -4.13 0.13 -1.24
C TRP A 40 -4.05 -0.68 -2.53
N ARG A 41 -4.87 -0.33 -3.53
CA ARG A 41 -4.73 -0.84 -4.90
C ARG A 41 -3.68 -0.01 -5.61
N VAL A 42 -2.49 -0.53 -5.71
CA VAL A 42 -1.33 0.17 -6.26
C VAL A 42 -0.82 -0.52 -7.51
N ASP A 43 -0.48 0.25 -8.55
CA ASP A 43 0.24 -0.32 -9.67
C ASP A 43 1.72 -0.61 -9.32
N SER A 44 2.29 -1.62 -9.99
CA SER A 44 3.62 -2.12 -9.66
C SER A 44 4.72 -1.05 -9.80
N THR A 45 4.62 -0.22 -10.82
CA THR A 45 5.61 0.83 -11.09
C THR A 45 5.54 1.92 -10.00
N LEU A 46 4.32 2.39 -9.68
CA LEU A 46 4.12 3.37 -8.62
C LEU A 46 4.67 2.86 -7.27
N PHE A 47 4.45 1.57 -6.96
CA PHE A 47 4.92 1.00 -5.70
C PHE A 47 6.45 0.92 -5.62
N GLU A 48 7.12 0.50 -6.69
CA GLU A 48 8.59 0.47 -6.77
C GLU A 48 9.18 1.89 -6.75
N ASP A 49 8.59 2.83 -7.49
CA ASP A 49 9.02 4.23 -7.49
C ASP A 49 8.85 4.88 -6.10
N PHE A 50 7.76 4.53 -5.39
CA PHE A 50 7.52 4.97 -4.02
C PHE A 50 8.63 4.48 -3.07
N LEU A 51 8.95 3.20 -3.10
CA LEU A 51 10.00 2.64 -2.25
C LEU A 51 11.38 3.23 -2.61
N SER A 52 11.73 3.27 -3.89
CA SER A 52 12.98 3.84 -4.38
C SER A 52 13.12 5.33 -4.03
N GLY A 53 12.04 6.08 -4.12
CA GLY A 53 12.00 7.49 -3.75
C GLY A 53 12.21 7.71 -2.24
N ILE A 54 11.66 6.82 -1.39
CA ILE A 54 11.91 6.85 0.05
C ILE A 54 13.38 6.53 0.36
N GLU A 55 13.96 5.48 -0.26
CA GLU A 55 15.37 5.15 -0.11
C GLU A 55 16.28 6.33 -0.49
N ARG A 56 16.03 6.94 -1.64
CA ARG A 56 16.79 8.09 -2.12
C ARG A 56 16.75 9.29 -1.15
N ARG A 57 15.57 9.59 -0.59
CA ARG A 57 15.38 10.73 0.32
C ARG A 57 15.90 10.50 1.73
N SER A 58 15.79 9.27 2.20
CA SER A 58 16.21 8.91 3.56
C SER A 58 17.66 8.45 3.66
N GLY A 59 18.26 8.01 2.55
CA GLY A 59 19.57 7.34 2.55
C GLY A 59 19.57 5.94 3.18
N LEU A 60 18.40 5.39 3.49
CA LEU A 60 18.25 4.12 4.20
C LEU A 60 17.81 3.01 3.25
N SER A 61 18.45 1.84 3.31
CA SER A 61 17.96 0.65 2.60
C SER A 61 16.68 0.12 3.25
N LEU A 62 15.64 -0.07 2.46
CA LEU A 62 14.31 -0.45 2.93
C LEU A 62 14.04 -1.95 2.89
N GLY A 63 14.75 -2.71 2.06
CA GLY A 63 14.40 -4.07 1.72
C GLY A 63 14.15 -4.96 2.94
N ARG A 64 15.08 -4.99 3.90
CA ARG A 64 14.91 -5.82 5.09
C ARG A 64 13.78 -5.36 6.01
N ARG A 65 13.61 -4.04 6.16
CA ARG A 65 12.52 -3.45 6.98
C ARG A 65 11.15 -3.76 6.40
N LEU A 66 11.01 -3.62 5.09
CA LEU A 66 9.77 -3.97 4.40
C LEU A 66 9.46 -5.46 4.49
N ALA A 67 10.47 -6.33 4.37
CA ALA A 67 10.29 -7.76 4.49
C ALA A 67 9.81 -8.17 5.89
N HIS A 68 10.40 -7.61 6.95
CA HIS A 68 9.95 -7.85 8.32
C HIS A 68 8.55 -7.28 8.57
N ALA A 69 8.26 -6.06 8.13
CA ALA A 69 6.93 -5.47 8.23
C ALA A 69 5.86 -6.32 7.54
N SER A 70 6.18 -6.85 6.36
CA SER A 70 5.27 -7.70 5.60
C SER A 70 5.03 -9.05 6.26
N SER A 71 6.08 -9.65 6.84
CA SER A 71 5.98 -10.92 7.57
C SER A 71 5.09 -10.77 8.80
N GLU A 72 5.36 -9.74 9.59
CA GLU A 72 4.62 -9.45 10.81
C GLU A 72 3.15 -9.07 10.52
N SER A 73 2.91 -8.29 9.47
CA SER A 73 1.56 -7.95 9.02
C SER A 73 0.78 -9.18 8.58
N GLU A 74 1.38 -10.08 7.81
CA GLU A 74 0.74 -11.31 7.34
C GLU A 74 0.39 -12.23 8.52
N GLU A 75 1.28 -12.34 9.52
CA GLU A 75 1.04 -13.09 10.74
C GLU A 75 -0.12 -12.46 11.54
N TRP A 76 -0.07 -11.15 11.81
CA TRP A 76 -1.12 -10.43 12.54
C TRP A 76 -2.49 -10.57 11.91
N ILE A 77 -2.60 -10.25 10.62
CA ILE A 77 -3.87 -10.35 9.90
C ILE A 77 -4.38 -11.79 9.88
N SER A 78 -3.50 -12.77 9.78
CA SER A 78 -3.86 -14.18 9.85
C SER A 78 -4.44 -14.58 11.20
N ILE A 79 -3.89 -14.05 12.29
CA ILE A 79 -4.38 -14.29 13.66
C ILE A 79 -5.78 -13.69 13.83
N ILE A 80 -5.94 -12.39 13.55
CA ILE A 80 -7.22 -11.70 13.76
C ILE A 80 -8.33 -12.18 12.82
N SER A 81 -7.97 -12.66 11.62
CA SER A 81 -8.92 -13.25 10.66
C SER A 81 -9.24 -14.72 10.95
N ASN A 82 -8.67 -15.29 11.99
CA ASN A 82 -8.78 -16.72 12.32
C ASN A 82 -8.50 -17.64 11.10
N ASN A 83 -7.50 -17.24 10.31
CA ASN A 83 -7.16 -17.98 9.10
C ASN A 83 -6.31 -19.20 9.43
N SER A 84 -6.79 -20.38 9.12
CA SER A 84 -6.11 -21.66 9.38
C SER A 84 -5.16 -22.13 8.27
N PHE A 85 -4.96 -21.35 7.23
CA PHE A 85 -4.12 -21.72 6.08
C PHE A 85 -2.87 -20.83 6.01
N PRO A 86 -1.72 -21.33 5.46
CA PRO A 86 -1.51 -22.70 4.95
C PRO A 86 -1.26 -23.75 6.05
N LYS A 87 -1.33 -25.04 5.65
CA LYS A 87 -1.00 -26.19 6.53
C LYS A 87 -0.05 -27.15 5.84
N GLY A 88 0.97 -27.60 6.59
CA GLY A 88 1.94 -28.62 6.18
C GLY A 88 2.99 -28.14 5.20
N ARG A 89 4.13 -28.84 5.16
CA ARG A 89 5.37 -28.46 4.45
C ARG A 89 5.34 -28.61 2.92
N ASN A 90 4.20 -28.91 2.29
CA ASN A 90 4.13 -29.06 0.83
C ASN A 90 3.36 -27.92 0.16
N PRO A 91 4.04 -26.87 -0.36
CA PRO A 91 3.39 -25.74 -1.01
C PRO A 91 2.55 -26.10 -2.25
N LYS A 92 2.80 -27.24 -2.87
CA LYS A 92 1.95 -27.73 -3.97
C LYS A 92 0.50 -27.97 -3.53
N ARG A 93 0.28 -28.20 -2.23
CA ARG A 93 -1.05 -28.39 -1.63
C ARG A 93 -1.70 -27.10 -1.14
N TRP A 94 -1.01 -25.97 -1.17
CA TRP A 94 -1.48 -24.68 -0.66
C TRP A 94 -2.38 -23.92 -1.65
N LYS A 95 -3.40 -24.59 -2.17
CA LYS A 95 -4.30 -24.01 -3.18
C LYS A 95 -4.95 -22.70 -2.73
N LYS A 96 -5.42 -22.63 -1.48
CA LYS A 96 -6.06 -21.42 -0.94
C LYS A 96 -5.07 -20.27 -0.78
N THR A 97 -3.86 -20.53 -0.30
CA THR A 97 -2.80 -19.53 -0.18
C THR A 97 -2.35 -19.03 -1.55
N ARG A 98 -2.22 -19.93 -2.54
CA ARG A 98 -1.92 -19.54 -3.91
C ARG A 98 -2.99 -18.65 -4.52
N LEU A 99 -4.28 -19.01 -4.33
CA LEU A 99 -5.38 -18.17 -4.77
C LEU A 99 -5.38 -16.81 -4.06
N ASP A 100 -5.10 -16.77 -2.75
CA ASP A 100 -4.95 -15.52 -1.99
C ASP A 100 -3.85 -14.62 -2.59
N TRP A 101 -2.69 -15.19 -2.93
CA TRP A 101 -1.59 -14.45 -3.55
C TRP A 101 -1.96 -13.88 -4.93
N LEU A 102 -2.62 -14.69 -5.76
CA LEU A 102 -3.05 -14.27 -7.09
C LEU A 102 -4.14 -13.18 -7.02
N GLU A 103 -5.13 -13.33 -6.15
CA GLU A 103 -6.17 -12.30 -5.95
C GLU A 103 -5.59 -10.97 -5.44
N ARG A 104 -4.53 -11.04 -4.64
CA ARG A 104 -3.79 -9.84 -4.17
C ARG A 104 -2.85 -9.26 -5.24
N GLY A 105 -2.59 -9.97 -6.33
CA GLY A 105 -1.66 -9.53 -7.38
C GLY A 105 -0.19 -9.53 -6.96
N ILE A 106 0.17 -10.18 -5.83
CA ILE A 106 1.53 -10.11 -5.27
C ILE A 106 2.50 -11.11 -5.89
N GLY A 107 2.02 -12.06 -6.68
CA GLY A 107 2.84 -13.05 -7.37
C GLY A 107 2.40 -14.49 -7.13
N ASN A 108 3.31 -15.42 -7.42
CA ASN A 108 3.10 -16.86 -7.21
C ASN A 108 4.39 -17.50 -6.66
N PHE A 109 4.33 -18.72 -6.16
CA PHE A 109 5.47 -19.39 -5.53
C PHE A 109 5.52 -20.89 -5.83
N GLU A 110 6.73 -21.45 -5.83
CA GLU A 110 7.00 -22.87 -6.01
C GLU A 110 8.14 -23.32 -5.10
N LEU A 111 8.10 -24.57 -4.63
CA LEU A 111 9.21 -25.18 -3.94
C LEU A 111 10.27 -25.59 -4.99
N LEU A 112 11.51 -25.14 -4.79
CA LEU A 112 12.63 -25.49 -5.64
C LEU A 112 13.31 -26.77 -5.16
N ASP A 113 13.78 -26.76 -3.93
CA ASP A 113 14.36 -27.93 -3.26
C ASP A 113 14.26 -27.80 -1.72
N ASP A 114 14.52 -28.90 -1.00
CA ASP A 114 14.44 -29.00 0.46
C ASP A 114 15.64 -29.76 1.04
N ASP A 115 16.77 -29.76 0.34
CA ASP A 115 18.01 -30.44 0.77
C ASP A 115 18.87 -29.47 1.63
N GLY A 116 18.65 -29.49 2.94
CA GLY A 116 19.37 -28.69 3.93
C GLY A 116 18.73 -27.33 4.18
N GLU A 117 18.91 -26.35 3.32
CA GLU A 117 18.20 -25.06 3.35
C GLU A 117 17.04 -25.11 2.38
N THR A 118 15.82 -24.89 2.88
CA THR A 118 14.63 -24.93 2.02
C THR A 118 14.62 -23.74 1.06
N ARG A 119 14.53 -23.99 -0.23
CA ARG A 119 14.54 -22.95 -1.27
C ARG A 119 13.24 -22.90 -2.05
N PHE A 120 12.76 -21.69 -2.28
CA PHE A 120 11.55 -21.41 -3.05
C PHE A 120 11.86 -20.45 -4.18
N VAL A 121 11.13 -20.57 -5.27
CA VAL A 121 11.05 -19.55 -6.31
C VAL A 121 9.76 -18.77 -6.10
N ILE A 122 9.86 -17.46 -5.94
CA ILE A 122 8.73 -16.54 -6.02
C ILE A 122 8.74 -15.98 -7.44
N LYS A 123 7.66 -16.23 -8.17
CA LYS A 123 7.46 -15.81 -9.56
C LYS A 123 6.59 -14.57 -9.62
N TYR A 124 6.97 -13.64 -10.48
CA TYR A 124 6.27 -12.39 -10.68
C TYR A 124 5.99 -11.64 -9.36
N PRO A 125 6.99 -11.46 -8.48
CA PRO A 125 6.78 -10.71 -7.25
C PRO A 125 6.37 -9.28 -7.59
N ILE A 126 5.42 -8.71 -6.84
CA ILE A 126 5.11 -7.27 -6.94
C ILE A 126 6.29 -6.44 -6.41
N ASN A 127 6.94 -6.96 -5.37
CA ASN A 127 8.17 -6.45 -4.77
C ASN A 127 8.87 -7.60 -4.03
N GLY A 128 10.16 -7.77 -4.25
CA GLY A 128 10.92 -8.90 -3.72
C GLY A 128 10.89 -9.01 -2.19
N PRO A 129 11.32 -7.98 -1.45
CA PRO A 129 11.24 -7.90 0.01
C PRO A 129 9.86 -8.20 0.57
N LEU A 130 8.83 -7.54 0.07
CA LEU A 130 7.45 -7.71 0.52
C LEU A 130 6.99 -9.17 0.37
N CYS A 131 7.19 -9.74 -0.80
CA CYS A 131 6.78 -11.11 -1.08
C CYS A 131 7.58 -12.13 -0.26
N SER A 132 8.86 -11.88 -0.01
CA SER A 132 9.71 -12.71 0.84
C SER A 132 9.20 -12.76 2.28
N GLY A 133 8.83 -11.62 2.84
CA GLY A 133 8.24 -11.54 4.18
C GLY A 133 6.90 -12.26 4.29
N ILE A 134 5.97 -11.98 3.37
CA ILE A 134 4.66 -12.65 3.34
C ILE A 134 4.81 -14.17 3.22
N PHE A 135 5.70 -14.64 2.33
CA PHE A 135 5.90 -16.08 2.15
C PHE A 135 6.50 -16.72 3.39
N THR A 136 7.48 -16.07 4.04
CA THR A 136 8.10 -16.58 5.27
C THR A 136 7.05 -16.76 6.38
N SER A 137 6.17 -15.78 6.60
CA SER A 137 5.06 -15.90 7.53
C SER A 137 4.12 -17.07 7.18
N ASN A 138 3.81 -17.26 5.89
CA ASN A 138 3.01 -18.40 5.45
C ASN A 138 3.73 -19.75 5.73
N TRP A 139 5.06 -19.80 5.53
CA TRP A 139 5.85 -20.99 5.81
C TRP A 139 5.92 -21.30 7.30
N GLU A 140 6.18 -20.29 8.14
CA GLU A 140 6.20 -20.41 9.60
C GLU A 140 4.86 -20.94 10.14
N LYS A 141 3.77 -20.41 9.64
CA LYS A 141 2.44 -20.88 9.98
C LYS A 141 2.20 -22.34 9.58
N ALA A 142 2.69 -22.76 8.41
CA ALA A 142 2.52 -24.11 7.91
C ALA A 142 3.37 -25.14 8.67
N THR A 143 4.53 -24.72 9.16
CA THR A 143 5.50 -25.57 9.86
C THR A 143 5.37 -25.51 11.38
N GLY A 144 4.79 -24.43 11.92
CA GLY A 144 4.73 -24.16 13.35
C GLY A 144 6.06 -23.76 13.97
N LYS A 145 7.04 -23.32 13.14
CA LYS A 145 8.40 -22.96 13.56
C LYS A 145 8.79 -21.60 13.02
N ARG A 146 9.65 -20.87 13.74
CA ARG A 146 10.28 -19.64 13.27
C ARG A 146 11.42 -19.92 12.31
N HIS A 147 11.62 -18.97 11.35
CA HIS A 147 12.63 -19.13 10.32
C HIS A 147 13.36 -17.81 10.06
N ARG A 148 14.67 -17.93 9.78
CA ARG A 148 15.43 -16.87 9.11
C ARG A 148 15.23 -17.00 7.62
N PHE A 149 15.26 -15.87 6.92
CA PHE A 149 15.14 -15.86 5.48
C PHE A 149 16.08 -14.87 4.83
N ARG A 150 16.44 -15.18 3.60
CA ARG A 150 17.20 -14.33 2.69
C ARG A 150 16.71 -14.57 1.27
N TRP A 151 16.87 -13.60 0.41
CA TRP A 151 16.45 -13.70 -0.98
C TRP A 151 17.52 -13.16 -1.91
N ASN A 152 17.55 -13.70 -3.13
CA ASN A 152 18.36 -13.21 -4.24
C ASN A 152 17.47 -13.10 -5.49
N HIS A 153 17.63 -12.04 -6.24
CA HIS A 153 16.98 -11.94 -7.55
C HIS A 153 17.61 -12.97 -8.49
N ASN A 154 16.79 -13.79 -9.10
CA ASN A 154 17.21 -14.76 -10.10
C ASN A 154 17.18 -14.14 -11.50
N ASN A 155 16.10 -13.38 -11.77
CA ASN A 155 15.90 -12.55 -12.96
C ASN A 155 14.85 -11.49 -12.66
N VAL A 156 14.44 -10.72 -13.68
CA VAL A 156 13.42 -9.66 -13.53
C VAL A 156 12.07 -10.19 -13.02
N GLU A 157 11.74 -11.44 -13.38
CA GLU A 157 10.42 -12.04 -13.09
C GLU A 157 10.42 -12.99 -11.89
N SER A 158 11.58 -13.26 -11.28
CA SER A 158 11.64 -14.21 -10.17
C SER A 158 12.76 -13.92 -9.18
N LEU A 159 12.52 -14.33 -7.94
CA LEU A 159 13.55 -14.39 -6.90
C LEU A 159 13.61 -15.78 -6.26
N ILE A 160 14.79 -16.11 -5.74
CA ILE A 160 15.00 -17.31 -4.92
C ILE A 160 14.96 -16.87 -3.46
N LEU A 161 14.01 -17.42 -2.72
CA LEU A 161 13.89 -17.27 -1.27
C LEU A 161 14.47 -18.50 -0.59
N MET A 162 15.40 -18.27 0.32
CA MET A 162 16.07 -19.29 1.12
C MET A 162 15.61 -19.16 2.57
N ILE A 163 15.16 -20.25 3.17
CA ILE A 163 14.57 -20.29 4.50
C ILE A 163 15.26 -21.37 5.33
N SER A 164 15.71 -21.01 6.53
CA SER A 164 16.32 -21.91 7.53
C SER A 164 15.63 -21.78 8.88
N GLU A 165 15.49 -22.87 9.63
CA GLU A 165 14.88 -22.84 10.96
C GLU A 165 15.66 -21.90 11.89
N ASP A 166 14.92 -21.15 12.72
CA ASP A 166 15.47 -20.30 13.76
C ASP A 166 14.89 -20.71 15.11
N ASN A 167 15.79 -20.95 16.08
CA ASN A 167 15.38 -21.32 17.44
C ASN A 167 15.04 -20.09 18.31
N MET A 168 15.09 -18.88 17.74
CA MET A 168 14.73 -17.67 18.46
C MET A 168 13.21 -17.60 18.64
N GLU A 169 12.76 -17.43 19.87
CA GLU A 169 11.37 -17.08 20.15
C GLU A 169 11.13 -15.62 19.73
N ILE A 170 10.26 -15.43 18.76
CA ILE A 170 9.80 -14.11 18.37
C ILE A 170 8.38 -13.97 18.90
N PRO A 171 8.07 -12.92 19.69
CA PRO A 171 6.73 -12.70 20.20
C PRO A 171 5.75 -12.53 19.06
N GLN A 172 4.50 -12.95 19.27
CA GLN A 172 3.44 -12.72 18.29
C GLN A 172 3.22 -11.21 18.08
N PRO A 173 2.97 -10.78 16.85
CA PRO A 173 2.71 -9.38 16.57
C PRO A 173 1.43 -8.90 17.26
N SER A 174 1.45 -7.65 17.71
CA SER A 174 0.30 -6.95 18.27
C SER A 174 -0.30 -5.98 17.26
N SER A 175 -1.48 -5.42 17.61
CA SER A 175 -2.09 -4.33 16.83
C SER A 175 -1.19 -3.10 16.83
N ILE A 176 -1.12 -2.42 15.70
CA ILE A 176 -0.50 -1.09 15.61
C ILE A 176 -1.61 -0.04 15.66
N PRO A 177 -1.51 0.95 16.56
CA PRO A 177 -2.49 2.03 16.62
C PRO A 177 -2.38 2.92 15.37
N ILE A 178 -3.53 3.38 14.88
CA ILE A 178 -3.60 4.38 13.81
C ILE A 178 -3.46 5.75 14.48
N PRO A 179 -2.41 6.54 14.15
CA PRO A 179 -2.11 7.79 14.86
C PRO A 179 -2.83 9.03 14.29
N TRP A 180 -3.92 8.84 13.55
CA TRP A 180 -4.77 9.92 13.02
C TRP A 180 -6.24 9.60 13.27
N PHE A 181 -7.13 10.57 13.03
CA PHE A 181 -8.56 10.31 13.10
C PHE A 181 -8.96 9.27 12.04
N TYR A 182 -9.62 8.22 12.48
CA TYR A 182 -10.03 7.12 11.65
C TYR A 182 -11.45 6.68 12.00
N GLU A 183 -12.40 6.99 11.14
CA GLU A 183 -13.76 6.48 11.25
C GLU A 183 -13.83 5.08 10.68
N LYS A 184 -14.48 4.16 11.37
CA LYS A 184 -14.63 2.79 10.89
C LYS A 184 -15.41 2.79 9.58
N PRO A 185 -14.84 2.26 8.49
CA PRO A 185 -15.52 2.27 7.19
C PRO A 185 -16.78 1.41 7.19
N ILE A 186 -17.81 1.91 6.52
CA ILE A 186 -19.05 1.18 6.25
C ILE A 186 -19.00 0.67 4.80
N ILE A 187 -19.42 -0.58 4.60
CA ILE A 187 -19.48 -1.15 3.24
C ILE A 187 -20.46 -0.35 2.42
N SER A 188 -20.00 0.16 1.28
CA SER A 188 -20.87 0.83 0.30
C SER A 188 -21.76 -0.20 -0.39
N GLN A 189 -23.05 0.10 -0.49
CA GLN A 189 -24.01 -0.70 -1.27
C GLN A 189 -24.01 -0.29 -2.75
N SER A 190 -23.28 0.77 -3.13
CA SER A 190 -23.19 1.17 -4.54
C SER A 190 -22.34 0.13 -5.28
N GLU A 191 -22.94 -0.57 -6.23
CA GLU A 191 -22.24 -1.29 -7.27
C GLU A 191 -21.56 -0.25 -8.18
N ASP A 192 -20.34 0.16 -7.81
CA ASP A 192 -19.51 1.00 -8.68
C ASP A 192 -18.95 0.07 -9.77
N VAL A 193 -19.74 -0.10 -10.82
CA VAL A 193 -19.48 -1.02 -11.95
C VAL A 193 -18.12 -0.73 -12.58
N ASP A 194 -17.69 0.54 -12.57
CA ASP A 194 -16.41 1.00 -13.14
C ASP A 194 -15.16 0.58 -12.37
N PHE A 195 -15.30 0.05 -11.16
CA PHE A 195 -14.14 -0.21 -10.29
C PHE A 195 -13.22 -1.32 -10.82
N TRP A 196 -13.80 -2.30 -11.47
CA TRP A 196 -13.13 -3.47 -12.05
C TRP A 196 -13.29 -3.57 -13.57
N ASP A 197 -13.70 -2.49 -14.22
CA ASP A 197 -13.72 -2.42 -15.67
C ASP A 197 -12.30 -2.63 -16.23
N SER A 198 -12.20 -3.33 -17.33
CA SER A 198 -10.92 -3.69 -17.94
C SER A 198 -9.99 -4.51 -17.05
N LEU A 199 -10.53 -5.29 -16.09
CA LEU A 199 -9.76 -6.28 -15.34
C LEU A 199 -9.39 -7.44 -16.27
N GLU A 200 -8.11 -7.62 -16.48
CA GLU A 200 -7.50 -8.71 -17.24
C GLU A 200 -6.64 -9.57 -16.33
N VAL A 201 -6.61 -10.87 -16.58
CA VAL A 201 -5.83 -11.84 -15.80
C VAL A 201 -4.80 -12.51 -16.72
N GLU A 202 -3.56 -12.44 -16.32
CA GLU A 202 -2.48 -13.24 -16.87
C GLU A 202 -2.41 -14.55 -16.09
N SER A 203 -2.83 -15.64 -16.74
CA SER A 203 -2.98 -16.96 -16.11
C SER A 203 -1.80 -17.34 -15.21
N ASN A 204 -2.10 -17.55 -13.92
CA ASN A 204 -1.15 -17.92 -12.87
C ASN A 204 0.02 -16.94 -12.61
N LYS A 205 -0.04 -15.71 -13.12
CA LYS A 205 1.01 -14.70 -12.95
C LYS A 205 0.52 -13.53 -12.09
N PHE A 206 -0.31 -12.68 -12.66
CA PHE A 206 -0.85 -11.46 -12.05
C PHE A 206 -2.13 -11.03 -12.77
N TRP A 207 -2.70 -9.94 -12.33
CA TRP A 207 -3.81 -9.26 -13.01
C TRP A 207 -3.45 -7.80 -13.28
N SER A 208 -4.13 -7.23 -14.26
CA SER A 208 -3.93 -5.87 -14.74
C SER A 208 -5.27 -5.15 -14.93
N ILE A 209 -5.22 -3.84 -14.94
CA ILE A 209 -6.33 -2.97 -15.33
C ILE A 209 -5.76 -2.00 -16.35
N MET A 210 -6.36 -1.94 -17.54
CA MET A 210 -5.88 -1.10 -18.64
C MET A 210 -4.37 -1.30 -18.93
N GLY A 211 -3.92 -2.55 -18.93
CA GLY A 211 -2.54 -2.93 -19.20
C GLY A 211 -1.52 -2.62 -18.09
N LYS A 212 -1.94 -2.03 -16.96
CA LYS A 212 -1.10 -1.81 -15.78
C LYS A 212 -1.30 -2.93 -14.77
N ARG A 213 -0.21 -3.51 -14.30
CA ARG A 213 -0.22 -4.51 -13.23
C ARG A 213 -0.49 -3.87 -11.88
N PHE A 214 -1.40 -4.46 -11.10
CA PHE A 214 -1.75 -3.99 -9.75
C PHE A 214 -1.55 -5.04 -8.67
N ALA A 215 -1.41 -4.55 -7.45
CA ALA A 215 -1.48 -5.37 -6.24
C ALA A 215 -2.29 -4.67 -5.14
N MET A 216 -2.75 -5.47 -4.18
CA MET A 216 -3.46 -5.03 -2.99
C MET A 216 -2.54 -5.11 -1.78
N ILE A 217 -2.14 -3.96 -1.26
CA ILE A 217 -1.23 -3.83 -0.11
C ILE A 217 -2.04 -3.48 1.13
N ASN A 218 -1.97 -4.31 2.16
CA ASN A 218 -2.67 -4.07 3.42
C ASN A 218 -2.13 -2.81 4.12
N GLN A 219 -3.00 -2.01 4.71
CA GLN A 219 -2.63 -0.82 5.50
C GLN A 219 -1.64 -1.17 6.61
N ASP A 220 -1.84 -2.28 7.29
CA ASP A 220 -0.98 -2.75 8.38
C ASP A 220 0.49 -2.98 7.94
N VAL A 221 0.73 -3.34 6.66
CA VAL A 221 2.10 -3.43 6.11
C VAL A 221 2.80 -2.06 6.16
N ILE A 222 2.10 -1.01 5.75
CA ILE A 222 2.69 0.35 5.72
C ILE A 222 2.88 0.89 7.14
N LEU A 223 1.94 0.64 8.06
CA LEU A 223 2.07 1.04 9.46
C LEU A 223 3.25 0.34 10.16
N ARG A 224 3.45 -0.96 9.92
CA ARG A 224 4.59 -1.70 10.45
C ARG A 224 5.89 -1.26 9.80
N PHE A 225 5.88 -1.04 8.49
CA PHE A 225 7.03 -0.51 7.77
C PHE A 225 7.47 0.84 8.34
N GLU A 226 6.52 1.74 8.60
CA GLU A 226 6.76 3.00 9.32
C GLU A 226 7.43 2.75 10.68
N SER A 227 6.90 1.83 11.48
CA SER A 227 7.44 1.51 12.81
C SER A 227 8.86 0.95 12.74
N TYR A 228 9.18 0.14 11.74
CA TYR A 228 10.53 -0.38 11.51
C TYR A 228 11.50 0.66 10.96
N PHE A 229 10.96 1.73 10.37
CA PHE A 229 11.76 2.78 9.74
C PHE A 229 12.13 3.88 10.74
N LEU A 230 11.19 4.33 11.55
CA LEU A 230 11.32 5.46 12.48
C LEU A 230 12.57 5.43 13.38
N PRO A 231 13.03 4.30 13.96
CA PRO A 231 14.21 4.27 14.82
C PRO A 231 15.50 4.66 14.11
N TYR A 232 15.57 4.48 12.80
CA TYR A 232 16.78 4.68 11.99
C TYR A 232 16.76 5.98 11.18
N LEU A 233 15.67 6.74 11.28
CA LEU A 233 15.55 7.99 10.54
C LEU A 233 16.39 9.05 11.21
N GLU A 234 17.40 9.56 10.48
CA GLU A 234 18.21 10.70 10.85
C GLU A 234 17.48 12.02 10.53
N GLU A 235 17.95 13.14 11.07
CA GLU A 235 17.34 14.44 10.78
C GLU A 235 17.53 14.80 9.30
N ILE A 236 16.42 15.09 8.62
CA ILE A 236 16.43 15.52 7.22
C ILE A 236 16.87 16.99 7.14
N HIS A 237 17.63 17.34 6.09
CA HIS A 237 18.04 18.72 5.81
C HIS A 237 16.84 19.66 5.69
N GLU A 238 17.00 20.91 6.12
CA GLU A 238 15.93 21.92 6.27
C GLU A 238 15.15 22.22 4.99
N VAL A 239 15.75 22.05 3.82
CA VAL A 239 15.12 22.34 2.51
C VAL A 239 13.82 21.55 2.26
N GLN A 240 13.67 20.38 2.85
CA GLN A 240 12.47 19.55 2.70
C GLN A 240 11.38 19.81 3.77
N ARG A 241 11.72 20.58 4.82
CA ARG A 241 10.81 20.84 5.95
C ARG A 241 9.73 21.89 5.65
N GLY A 242 9.91 22.72 4.63
CA GLY A 242 9.00 23.84 4.34
C GLY A 242 7.69 23.46 3.67
N SER A 243 7.66 22.34 2.94
CA SER A 243 6.49 21.96 2.12
C SER A 243 5.35 21.33 2.91
N TYR A 244 5.65 20.67 4.05
CA TYR A 244 4.65 19.97 4.86
C TYR A 244 4.72 20.34 6.33
N ASN A 245 3.54 20.56 6.93
CA ASN A 245 3.37 20.74 8.37
C ASN A 245 2.34 19.72 8.89
N TRP A 246 2.74 18.91 9.87
CA TRP A 246 1.96 17.81 10.43
C TRP A 246 1.57 18.14 11.87
N ALA A 247 0.47 18.86 12.06
CA ALA A 247 0.02 19.28 13.39
C ALA A 247 -0.38 18.07 14.25
N GLY A 248 0.18 18.00 15.45
CA GLY A 248 -0.10 16.92 16.40
C GLY A 248 0.65 15.61 16.17
N VAL A 249 1.55 15.56 15.17
CA VAL A 249 2.40 14.40 14.87
C VAL A 249 3.79 14.62 15.46
N ASP A 250 4.40 13.59 16.06
CA ASP A 250 5.75 13.67 16.59
C ASP A 250 6.79 13.99 15.51
N LYS A 251 7.94 14.56 15.92
CA LYS A 251 8.97 15.08 15.00
C LYS A 251 9.47 14.02 14.01
N LYS A 252 9.78 12.79 14.48
CA LYS A 252 10.32 11.74 13.61
C LYS A 252 9.28 11.25 12.60
N ARG A 253 8.05 11.03 13.06
CA ARG A 253 6.95 10.64 12.18
C ARG A 253 6.60 11.74 11.18
N SER A 254 6.63 13.01 11.59
CA SER A 254 6.45 14.16 10.69
C SER A 254 7.50 14.17 9.57
N GLN A 255 8.75 13.87 9.88
CA GLN A 255 9.80 13.75 8.87
C GLN A 255 9.54 12.59 7.90
N LEU A 256 9.18 11.42 8.42
CA LEU A 256 8.86 10.26 7.59
C LEU A 256 7.65 10.53 6.70
N TRP A 257 6.61 11.13 7.24
CA TRP A 257 5.41 11.49 6.47
C TRP A 257 5.72 12.54 5.39
N THR A 258 6.62 13.47 5.66
CA THR A 258 7.12 14.40 4.64
C THR A 258 7.85 13.65 3.51
N ILE A 259 8.73 12.69 3.83
CA ILE A 259 9.39 11.84 2.82
C ILE A 259 8.35 11.10 1.96
N PHE A 260 7.36 10.47 2.58
CA PHE A 260 6.31 9.74 1.86
C PHE A 260 5.52 10.67 0.93
N SER A 261 5.08 11.81 1.47
CA SER A 261 4.30 12.78 0.70
C SER A 261 5.08 13.38 -0.46
N GLU A 262 6.32 13.82 -0.23
CA GLU A 262 7.19 14.35 -1.30
C GLU A 262 7.47 13.30 -2.38
N THR A 263 7.65 12.06 -1.99
CA THR A 263 7.87 10.96 -2.95
C THR A 263 6.64 10.75 -3.82
N ILE A 264 5.47 10.63 -3.22
CA ILE A 264 4.21 10.44 -3.95
C ILE A 264 3.89 11.66 -4.82
N ARG A 265 4.07 12.88 -4.30
CA ARG A 265 3.86 14.13 -5.05
C ARG A 265 4.74 14.18 -6.30
N GLU A 266 6.04 13.89 -6.17
CA GLU A 266 6.97 13.87 -7.29
C GLU A 266 6.57 12.83 -8.34
N ILE A 267 6.23 11.60 -7.93
CA ILE A 267 5.79 10.56 -8.84
C ILE A 267 4.53 10.99 -9.59
N PHE A 268 3.53 11.50 -8.85
CA PHE A 268 2.27 11.98 -9.43
C PHE A 268 2.51 13.09 -10.45
N TYR A 269 3.34 14.07 -10.11
CA TYR A 269 3.70 15.18 -10.98
C TYR A 269 4.37 14.70 -12.27
N ASN A 270 5.31 13.76 -12.17
CA ASN A 270 6.07 13.21 -13.29
C ASN A 270 5.21 12.32 -14.22
N GLN A 271 4.16 11.69 -13.71
CA GLN A 271 3.19 10.92 -14.50
C GLN A 271 2.32 11.80 -15.41
N LYS A 272 2.42 13.13 -15.30
CA LYS A 272 1.77 14.13 -16.15
C LYS A 272 0.23 13.96 -16.22
N HIS A 273 -0.40 13.53 -15.12
CA HIS A 273 -1.84 13.47 -15.05
C HIS A 273 -2.47 14.86 -15.31
N HIS A 274 -3.52 14.87 -16.12
CA HIS A 274 -4.31 16.08 -16.31
C HIS A 274 -5.24 16.27 -15.12
N VAL A 275 -5.12 17.42 -14.46
CA VAL A 275 -5.99 17.86 -13.38
C VAL A 275 -6.56 19.21 -13.79
N LEU A 276 -7.86 19.24 -14.08
CA LEU A 276 -8.58 20.44 -14.47
C LEU A 276 -9.58 20.77 -13.36
N ILE A 277 -9.44 21.94 -12.79
CA ILE A 277 -10.28 22.47 -11.72
C ILE A 277 -10.82 23.81 -12.18
N SER A 278 -12.11 23.91 -12.39
CA SER A 278 -12.84 25.15 -12.67
C SER A 278 -13.56 25.65 -11.42
N GLU A 279 -14.05 24.73 -10.61
CA GLU A 279 -14.78 25.01 -9.37
C GLU A 279 -14.47 23.96 -8.28
N ASN A 280 -14.83 24.25 -7.03
CA ASN A 280 -14.53 23.36 -5.91
C ASN A 280 -15.17 21.96 -6.04
N THR A 281 -16.29 21.85 -6.74
CA THR A 281 -16.97 20.56 -7.01
C THR A 281 -16.14 19.62 -7.89
N ASP A 282 -15.23 20.13 -8.71
CA ASP A 282 -14.33 19.31 -9.54
C ASP A 282 -13.38 18.45 -8.70
N TRP A 283 -13.08 18.86 -7.47
CA TRP A 283 -12.27 18.08 -6.54
C TRP A 283 -12.89 16.71 -6.18
N ALA A 284 -14.22 16.58 -6.29
CA ALA A 284 -14.88 15.28 -6.13
C ALA A 284 -14.46 14.28 -7.23
N ASN A 285 -14.31 14.75 -8.47
CA ASN A 285 -13.81 13.91 -9.58
C ASN A 285 -12.33 13.57 -9.41
N VAL A 286 -11.52 14.50 -8.90
CA VAL A 286 -10.12 14.26 -8.54
C VAL A 286 -10.03 13.19 -7.44
N SER A 287 -10.85 13.31 -6.38
CA SER A 287 -10.97 12.32 -5.31
C SER A 287 -11.27 10.93 -5.86
N ARG A 288 -12.34 10.79 -6.65
CA ARG A 288 -12.76 9.52 -7.24
C ARG A 288 -11.64 8.91 -8.08
N ARG A 289 -11.00 9.70 -8.94
CA ARG A 289 -9.99 9.22 -9.89
C ARG A 289 -8.68 8.82 -9.21
N HIS A 290 -8.19 9.61 -8.25
CA HIS A 290 -6.83 9.48 -7.73
C HIS A 290 -6.74 8.94 -6.31
N LEU A 291 -7.84 8.94 -5.55
CA LEU A 291 -7.89 8.44 -4.18
C LEU A 291 -8.79 7.19 -4.06
N GLU A 292 -10.09 7.36 -4.34
CA GLU A 292 -11.09 6.30 -4.08
C GLU A 292 -10.83 5.03 -4.89
N ARG A 293 -10.52 5.17 -6.20
CA ARG A 293 -10.16 4.04 -7.06
C ARG A 293 -8.92 3.27 -6.59
N GLN A 294 -8.08 3.90 -5.78
CA GLN A 294 -6.90 3.25 -5.20
C GLN A 294 -7.13 2.78 -3.75
N GLY A 295 -8.27 3.07 -3.15
CA GLY A 295 -8.56 2.74 -1.77
C GLY A 295 -7.82 3.63 -0.76
N LEU A 296 -7.47 4.86 -1.15
CA LEU A 296 -6.69 5.77 -0.33
C LEU A 296 -7.53 6.68 0.55
N GLY A 297 -8.84 6.72 0.33
CA GLY A 297 -9.79 7.57 1.03
C GLY A 297 -10.62 8.40 0.07
N LYS A 298 -11.47 9.28 0.64
CA LYS A 298 -12.37 10.16 -0.09
C LYS A 298 -12.33 11.56 0.49
N ILE A 299 -12.49 12.57 -0.36
CA ILE A 299 -12.73 13.95 0.06
C ILE A 299 -14.20 14.09 0.48
N ASP A 300 -14.45 14.55 1.70
CA ASP A 300 -15.79 14.80 2.20
C ASP A 300 -16.28 16.22 1.84
N SER A 301 -15.38 17.22 1.95
CA SER A 301 -15.67 18.60 1.55
C SER A 301 -14.42 19.35 1.14
N VAL A 302 -14.61 20.38 0.30
CA VAL A 302 -13.57 21.33 -0.12
C VAL A 302 -14.10 22.75 0.02
N SER A 303 -13.30 23.63 0.58
CA SER A 303 -13.58 25.08 0.63
C SER A 303 -12.36 25.88 0.16
N SER A 304 -12.62 27.01 -0.53
CA SER A 304 -11.56 27.94 -0.91
C SER A 304 -11.09 28.72 0.32
N ILE A 305 -9.76 28.93 0.42
CA ILE A 305 -9.12 29.72 1.47
C ILE A 305 -8.79 31.12 0.98
N ASP A 306 -8.38 31.24 -0.29
CA ASP A 306 -7.92 32.47 -0.91
C ASP A 306 -8.25 32.54 -2.40
N GLU A 307 -7.97 33.68 -3.04
CA GLU A 307 -8.21 33.91 -4.48
C GLU A 307 -7.12 33.26 -5.37
N PHE A 308 -6.09 32.66 -4.77
CA PHE A 308 -4.94 32.10 -5.47
C PHE A 308 -4.99 30.57 -5.59
N GLY A 309 -6.17 29.99 -5.38
CA GLY A 309 -6.39 28.55 -5.47
C GLY A 309 -6.08 27.79 -4.18
N GLY A 310 -5.88 28.50 -3.07
CA GLY A 310 -5.77 27.86 -1.76
C GLY A 310 -7.06 27.16 -1.36
N ILE A 311 -6.95 25.92 -0.88
CA ILE A 311 -8.10 25.09 -0.50
C ILE A 311 -7.91 24.41 0.84
N GLU A 312 -9.00 24.22 1.56
CA GLU A 312 -9.11 23.33 2.70
C GLU A 312 -9.96 22.13 2.34
N ILE A 313 -9.42 20.94 2.59
CA ILE A 313 -10.03 19.64 2.32
C ILE A 313 -10.29 18.96 3.65
N SER A 314 -11.52 18.49 3.88
CA SER A 314 -11.88 17.62 5.00
C SER A 314 -12.14 16.20 4.53
N PHE A 315 -11.74 15.21 5.35
CA PHE A 315 -11.98 13.80 5.10
C PHE A 315 -12.06 13.00 6.42
N SER A 316 -12.92 11.99 6.45
CA SER A 316 -13.19 11.17 7.64
C SER A 316 -12.19 10.02 7.82
N SER A 317 -11.74 9.42 6.73
CA SER A 317 -10.82 8.29 6.78
C SER A 317 -9.90 8.28 5.58
N CYS A 318 -8.67 7.80 5.79
CA CYS A 318 -7.73 7.54 4.71
C CYS A 318 -6.88 6.29 5.00
N TYR A 319 -6.32 5.72 3.94
CA TYR A 319 -5.37 4.61 4.04
C TYR A 319 -4.10 5.03 4.80
N HIS A 320 -3.52 6.18 4.42
CA HIS A 320 -2.35 6.76 5.07
C HIS A 320 -2.30 8.28 4.78
N PRO A 321 -2.21 9.16 5.81
CA PRO A 321 -2.24 10.61 5.62
C PRO A 321 -1.18 11.14 4.67
N ALA A 322 0.05 10.62 4.77
CA ALA A 322 1.14 11.10 3.95
C ALA A 322 0.97 10.73 2.46
N ILE A 323 0.44 9.54 2.16
CA ILE A 323 0.14 9.13 0.77
C ILE A 323 -1.00 9.98 0.22
N PHE A 324 -2.07 10.19 1.01
CA PHE A 324 -3.20 11.06 0.66
C PHE A 324 -2.73 12.49 0.38
N ALA A 325 -1.96 13.08 1.30
CA ALA A 325 -1.43 14.44 1.17
C ALA A 325 -0.51 14.58 -0.04
N GLY A 326 0.34 13.58 -0.32
CA GLY A 326 1.23 13.58 -1.48
C GLY A 326 0.47 13.61 -2.81
N ILE A 327 -0.58 12.79 -2.95
CA ILE A 327 -1.44 12.79 -4.15
C ILE A 327 -2.15 14.13 -4.29
N MET A 328 -2.78 14.63 -3.21
CA MET A 328 -3.51 15.90 -3.25
C MET A 328 -2.60 17.08 -3.54
N SER A 329 -1.38 17.10 -2.99
CA SER A 329 -0.36 18.08 -3.32
C SER A 329 0.02 18.05 -4.79
N GLY A 330 0.24 16.86 -5.36
CA GLY A 330 0.50 16.69 -6.78
C GLY A 330 -0.66 17.15 -7.67
N CYS A 331 -1.91 16.82 -7.29
CA CYS A 331 -3.10 17.31 -7.97
C CYS A 331 -3.21 18.84 -7.94
N TRP A 332 -2.97 19.44 -6.77
CA TRP A 332 -3.02 20.89 -6.61
C TRP A 332 -1.96 21.61 -7.45
N GLU A 333 -0.72 21.11 -7.45
CA GLU A 333 0.37 21.66 -8.27
C GLU A 333 0.07 21.56 -9.77
N ARG A 334 -0.53 20.43 -10.20
CA ARG A 334 -0.94 20.25 -11.61
C ARG A 334 -2.07 21.20 -12.01
N ALA A 335 -3.01 21.48 -11.11
CA ALA A 335 -4.11 22.39 -11.36
C ALA A 335 -3.66 23.86 -11.38
N ASN A 336 -2.74 24.25 -10.48
CA ASN A 336 -2.39 25.65 -10.28
C ASN A 336 -1.04 26.07 -10.90
N GLY A 337 -0.22 25.10 -11.36
CA GLY A 337 1.10 25.37 -11.95
C GLY A 337 2.13 25.98 -10.98
N ARG A 338 1.96 25.82 -9.68
CA ARG A 338 2.78 26.41 -8.61
C ARG A 338 3.11 25.38 -7.56
N SER A 339 4.23 25.59 -6.84
CA SER A 339 4.62 24.75 -5.71
C SER A 339 3.65 24.90 -4.53
N VAL A 340 3.30 23.79 -3.89
CA VAL A 340 2.30 23.71 -2.81
C VAL A 340 2.96 23.67 -1.44
N LYS A 341 2.34 24.32 -0.46
CA LYS A 341 2.55 24.12 0.98
C LYS A 341 1.35 23.38 1.53
N CYS A 342 1.58 22.26 2.19
CA CYS A 342 0.56 21.39 2.76
C CYS A 342 0.58 21.46 4.29
N ASN A 343 -0.54 21.83 4.90
CA ASN A 343 -0.72 21.78 6.33
C ASN A 343 -1.78 20.75 6.68
N PHE A 344 -1.34 19.68 7.35
CA PHE A 344 -2.22 18.62 7.82
C PHE A 344 -2.56 18.81 9.30
N SER A 345 -3.81 18.55 9.66
CA SER A 345 -4.24 18.46 11.04
C SER A 345 -5.34 17.39 11.18
N PHE A 346 -5.43 16.80 12.35
CA PHE A 346 -6.55 15.93 12.69
C PHE A 346 -7.28 16.46 13.92
N GLY A 347 -8.59 16.48 13.81
CA GLY A 347 -9.51 16.87 14.88
C GLY A 347 -10.15 15.66 15.55
N LYS A 348 -11.18 15.90 16.34
CA LYS A 348 -11.95 14.84 17.00
C LYS A 348 -12.83 14.03 16.04
N ASN A 349 -13.28 14.65 14.93
CA ASN A 349 -14.28 14.09 14.03
C ASN A 349 -13.86 14.06 12.56
N SER A 350 -12.72 14.64 12.19
CA SER A 350 -12.24 14.68 10.83
C SER A 350 -10.75 14.96 10.76
N ASN A 351 -10.15 14.61 9.63
CA ASN A 351 -8.83 15.08 9.24
C ASN A 351 -8.99 16.27 8.29
N THR A 352 -8.02 17.17 8.29
CA THR A 352 -8.03 18.37 7.44
C THR A 352 -6.68 18.56 6.77
N ILE A 353 -6.69 18.91 5.48
CA ILE A 353 -5.50 19.32 4.74
C ILE A 353 -5.77 20.71 4.14
N ARG A 354 -4.85 21.65 4.37
CA ARG A 354 -4.80 22.94 3.69
C ARG A 354 -3.68 22.93 2.67
N LEU A 355 -4.03 23.23 1.42
CA LEU A 355 -3.11 23.35 0.31
C LEU A 355 -3.10 24.81 -0.17
N VAL A 356 -1.94 25.44 -0.06
CA VAL A 356 -1.77 26.84 -0.46
C VAL A 356 -0.49 27.01 -1.28
N SER A 357 -0.34 28.11 -2.00
CA SER A 357 0.90 28.43 -2.71
C SER A 357 2.07 28.52 -1.74
N MET A 358 3.22 27.95 -2.11
CA MET A 358 4.45 28.04 -1.32
C MET A 358 5.08 29.45 -1.37
N ASN A 359 4.89 30.16 -2.48
CA ASN A 359 5.37 31.52 -2.66
C ASN A 359 4.30 32.51 -2.24
N GLU A 360 4.68 33.53 -1.47
CA GLU A 360 3.83 34.69 -1.24
C GLU A 360 3.56 35.35 -2.59
N ILE A 361 2.29 35.58 -2.89
CA ILE A 361 1.87 36.32 -4.08
C ILE A 361 1.76 37.75 -3.64
N SER A 362 2.74 38.59 -3.97
CA SER A 362 2.61 40.04 -3.85
C SER A 362 1.59 40.50 -4.89
N LEU A 363 0.55 41.11 -4.42
CA LEU A 363 -0.37 41.91 -5.25
C LEU A 363 0.33 43.24 -5.46
N ASP A 364 1.04 43.41 -6.58
CA ASP A 364 1.46 44.74 -7.08
C ASP A 364 0.32 45.43 -7.82
#